data_1566e3ad688941c4556b46d15642bf3e
#
_entry.id   1566e3ad688941c4556b46d15642bf3e
#
_cell.length_a   1.000
_cell.length_b   1.000
_cell.length_c   1.000
_cell.angle_alpha   90.00
_cell.angle_beta   90.00
_cell.angle_gamma   90.00
#
_symmetry.space_group_name_H-M   'P 1'
#
loop_
_entity.id
_entity.type
_entity.pdbx_description
1 polymer ?
#
loop_
_entity_poly.entity_id
_entity_poly.type
_entity_poly.pdbx_seq_one_letter_code
_entity_poly.pdbx_strand_id
1 'polypeptide(L)'
;MRKSAAPRKARTPGSPRGTAPNLIAAIDIGSNAVRFALAQVDTRGKLRILDERRRPTRLGANLASAKPLPNAAVKATIAAVKEFCFDSIRRGVTRTRVVATAAVREAPDGAAFVRRLEKEIGLPVEIIGADEEARLAFSSCRAAFDLAARSVAIVDIGGGSVQVSLAWRGVLYDSISLPLGAVRLTSMFATQPGKKSSKPLDRMRKHIEKVLKKHLPPLPVKPSALIGCGGTFATIGTLLGDFAGQRSLAPLLSHRIRSLTRSGHSAGELSKLVSQVERLDLHQRAGLLKAAGVPPDRADILPAGLLVARELVKLLGAKKIVPHAGGVRDGLLREIASPQKAGTIVERSRELARAARYEIGHSEHVALLAVALLHDLADVDRVREALVDRFDATELLTSAGLLHDLGVPIDYDRHHKVSRRIIELADWGSIAPADRAIVANIARYHRKSLPSETHASFMALPLKARQVVRILAGILRIADGLDRAHAQTTSGIRVRVAPSSLHIAAEGARAGGPDIRAGLRKSDLLSAAIRRKITVAPG
;
A
#
# COMPACT_ATOMS: atom_id res chain seq x y z
N MET A 1 51.80 -21.71 65.09
CA MET A 1 50.42 -21.22 64.88
C MET A 1 50.13 -21.18 63.38
N ARG A 2 49.38 -22.16 62.89
CA ARG A 2 48.97 -22.26 61.47
C ARG A 2 47.63 -21.56 61.28
N LYS A 3 47.58 -20.56 60.40
CA LYS A 3 46.31 -19.90 60.00
C LYS A 3 45.56 -20.78 58.99
N SER A 4 44.37 -21.15 59.37
CA SER A 4 43.39 -21.88 58.53
C SER A 4 42.92 -20.98 57.40
N ALA A 5 42.98 -21.47 56.16
CA ALA A 5 42.40 -20.83 54.97
C ALA A 5 40.97 -21.32 54.76
N ALA A 6 40.01 -20.40 54.64
CA ALA A 6 38.61 -20.69 54.36
C ALA A 6 38.41 -21.13 52.90
N PRO A 7 37.43 -22.02 52.60
CA PRO A 7 37.22 -22.51 51.25
C PRO A 7 36.54 -21.47 50.37
N ARG A 8 37.11 -21.23 49.16
CA ARG A 8 36.50 -20.42 48.08
C ARG A 8 35.22 -21.08 47.59
N LYS A 9 34.09 -20.39 47.72
CA LYS A 9 32.82 -20.74 47.05
C LYS A 9 33.02 -20.80 45.52
N ALA A 10 32.73 -21.95 44.94
CA ALA A 10 32.67 -22.14 43.51
C ALA A 10 31.56 -21.25 42.89
N ARG A 11 31.94 -20.38 41.97
CA ARG A 11 30.99 -19.62 41.12
C ARG A 11 30.42 -20.63 40.12
N THR A 12 29.12 -20.93 40.25
CA THR A 12 28.35 -21.58 39.20
C THR A 12 28.30 -20.66 37.97
N PRO A 13 28.66 -21.13 36.78
CA PRO A 13 28.47 -20.36 35.56
C PRO A 13 26.95 -20.25 35.29
N GLY A 14 26.35 -19.08 35.48
CA GLY A 14 25.02 -18.78 35.00
C GLY A 14 25.03 -18.82 33.46
N SER A 15 24.56 -19.93 32.89
CA SER A 15 24.25 -20.01 31.46
C SER A 15 23.24 -18.91 31.12
N PRO A 16 23.50 -18.03 30.15
CA PRO A 16 22.45 -17.16 29.64
C PRO A 16 21.41 -18.08 29.00
N ARG A 17 20.21 -18.14 29.56
CA ARG A 17 19.04 -18.74 28.90
C ARG A 17 18.83 -17.92 27.63
N GLY A 18 19.40 -18.37 26.53
CA GLY A 18 19.14 -17.84 25.21
C GLY A 18 17.63 -17.98 24.94
N THR A 19 16.95 -16.87 24.85
CA THR A 19 15.56 -16.86 24.37
C THR A 19 15.54 -17.60 23.03
N ALA A 20 14.64 -18.58 22.90
CA ALA A 20 14.48 -19.34 21.66
C ALA A 20 14.35 -18.35 20.47
N PRO A 21 14.99 -18.65 19.33
CA PRO A 21 14.98 -17.72 18.20
C PRO A 21 13.54 -17.46 17.76
N ASN A 22 13.13 -16.19 17.73
CA ASN A 22 11.81 -15.80 17.22
C ASN A 22 11.81 -15.95 15.69
N LEU A 23 11.33 -17.10 15.20
CA LEU A 23 11.27 -17.44 13.78
C LEU A 23 9.89 -17.15 13.23
N ILE A 24 9.86 -16.51 12.06
CA ILE A 24 8.63 -16.15 11.35
C ILE A 24 8.72 -16.59 9.88
N ALA A 25 7.57 -16.86 9.27
CA ALA A 25 7.50 -17.24 7.86
C ALA A 25 6.42 -16.47 7.09
N ALA A 26 6.69 -16.24 5.81
CA ALA A 26 5.75 -15.68 4.86
C ALA A 26 5.65 -16.58 3.62
N ILE A 27 4.42 -16.88 3.20
CA ILE A 27 4.10 -17.65 1.99
C ILE A 27 3.24 -16.75 1.09
N ASP A 28 3.72 -16.49 -0.13
CA ASP A 28 3.04 -15.70 -1.15
C ASP A 28 2.63 -16.61 -2.31
N ILE A 29 1.32 -16.78 -2.51
CA ILE A 29 0.73 -17.56 -3.60
C ILE A 29 0.49 -16.63 -4.78
N GLY A 30 1.51 -16.50 -5.63
CA GLY A 30 1.46 -15.68 -6.82
C GLY A 30 0.97 -16.42 -8.06
N SER A 31 0.67 -15.68 -9.13
CA SER A 31 0.18 -16.23 -10.40
C SER A 31 1.19 -17.12 -11.13
N ASN A 32 2.50 -16.92 -10.95
CA ASN A 32 3.55 -17.71 -11.59
C ASN A 32 4.15 -18.78 -10.66
N ALA A 33 4.27 -18.48 -9.37
CA ALA A 33 4.95 -19.35 -8.43
C ALA A 33 4.46 -19.09 -7.00
N VAL A 34 4.55 -20.10 -6.16
CA VAL A 34 4.51 -19.95 -4.69
C VAL A 34 5.90 -19.59 -4.21
N ARG A 35 5.99 -18.57 -3.36
CA ARG A 35 7.23 -18.08 -2.75
C ARG A 35 7.17 -18.22 -1.24
N PHE A 36 8.26 -18.65 -0.67
CA PHE A 36 8.45 -18.85 0.76
C PHE A 36 9.63 -18.03 1.24
N ALA A 37 9.53 -17.44 2.43
CA ALA A 37 10.68 -16.93 3.16
C ALA A 37 10.52 -17.20 4.64
N LEU A 38 11.62 -17.60 5.27
CA LEU A 38 11.77 -17.78 6.70
C LEU A 38 12.79 -16.79 7.22
N ALA A 39 12.45 -16.09 8.29
CA ALA A 39 13.31 -15.10 8.91
C ALA A 39 13.39 -15.28 10.43
N GLN A 40 14.52 -14.88 10.98
CA GLN A 40 14.71 -14.65 12.41
C GLN A 40 14.50 -13.18 12.72
N VAL A 41 13.77 -12.89 13.79
CA VAL A 41 13.57 -11.55 14.33
C VAL A 41 14.45 -11.41 15.56
N ASP A 42 15.33 -10.42 15.57
CA ASP A 42 16.14 -10.10 16.74
C ASP A 42 15.33 -9.29 17.79
N THR A 43 15.91 -9.04 18.95
CA THR A 43 15.29 -8.29 20.05
C THR A 43 14.96 -6.84 19.70
N ARG A 44 15.52 -6.30 18.60
CA ARG A 44 15.27 -4.95 18.09
C ARG A 44 14.28 -4.95 16.91
N GLY A 45 13.67 -6.11 16.60
CA GLY A 45 12.75 -6.27 15.46
C GLY A 45 13.44 -6.33 14.09
N LYS A 46 14.77 -6.47 14.04
CA LYS A 46 15.51 -6.57 12.78
C LYS A 46 15.38 -7.99 12.23
N LEU A 47 15.10 -8.06 10.92
CA LEU A 47 14.94 -9.31 10.20
C LEU A 47 16.29 -9.84 9.68
N ARG A 48 16.52 -11.13 9.87
CA ARG A 48 17.56 -11.91 9.18
C ARG A 48 16.90 -13.04 8.41
N ILE A 49 16.92 -12.98 7.09
CA ILE A 49 16.40 -14.04 6.23
C ILE A 49 17.28 -15.28 6.37
N LEU A 50 16.68 -16.41 6.69
CA LEU A 50 17.35 -17.70 6.88
C LEU A 50 17.16 -18.64 5.70
N ASP A 51 16.00 -18.54 5.01
CA ASP A 51 15.66 -19.43 3.90
C ASP A 51 14.71 -18.71 2.93
N GLU A 52 14.92 -18.93 1.64
CA GLU A 52 14.05 -18.45 0.56
C GLU A 52 13.88 -19.57 -0.46
N ARG A 53 12.61 -19.86 -0.77
CA ARG A 53 12.27 -20.88 -1.76
C ARG A 53 11.19 -20.41 -2.70
N ARG A 54 11.19 -21.01 -3.90
CA ARG A 54 10.21 -20.74 -4.94
C ARG A 54 9.79 -22.06 -5.58
N ARG A 55 8.49 -22.27 -5.78
CA ARG A 55 7.93 -23.39 -6.54
C ARG A 55 7.11 -22.84 -7.70
N PRO A 56 7.50 -23.07 -8.96
CA PRO A 56 6.73 -22.62 -10.12
C PRO A 56 5.47 -23.50 -10.25
N THR A 57 4.31 -22.89 -10.11
CA THR A 57 3.00 -23.56 -10.17
C THR A 57 2.12 -23.07 -11.30
N ARG A 58 2.37 -21.84 -11.82
CA ARG A 58 1.62 -21.20 -12.92
C ARG A 58 0.11 -21.14 -12.67
N LEU A 59 -0.28 -20.90 -11.43
CA LEU A 59 -1.69 -20.82 -11.00
C LEU A 59 -2.49 -19.81 -11.85
N GLY A 60 -1.86 -18.75 -12.33
CA GLY A 60 -2.47 -17.70 -13.15
C GLY A 60 -2.52 -17.97 -14.65
N ALA A 61 -2.29 -19.18 -15.13
CA ALA A 61 -2.25 -19.47 -16.57
C ALA A 61 -3.58 -19.16 -17.31
N ASN A 62 -4.71 -19.29 -16.61
CA ASN A 62 -6.06 -19.05 -17.15
C ASN A 62 -6.58 -17.62 -16.95
N LEU A 63 -5.81 -16.72 -16.30
CA LEU A 63 -6.27 -15.36 -15.97
C LEU A 63 -6.73 -14.54 -17.17
N ALA A 64 -6.09 -14.72 -18.34
CA ALA A 64 -6.46 -14.00 -19.56
C ALA A 64 -7.84 -14.40 -20.11
N SER A 65 -8.32 -15.60 -19.79
CA SER A 65 -9.57 -16.17 -20.30
C SER A 65 -10.69 -16.23 -19.27
N ALA A 66 -10.47 -15.72 -18.06
CA ALA A 66 -11.41 -15.76 -16.92
C ALA A 66 -11.95 -17.18 -16.63
N LYS A 67 -11.17 -18.21 -16.91
CA LYS A 67 -11.52 -19.61 -16.62
C LYS A 67 -11.09 -19.98 -15.20
N PRO A 68 -11.65 -21.07 -14.64
CA PRO A 68 -11.20 -21.63 -13.37
C PRO A 68 -9.69 -21.90 -13.34
N LEU A 69 -9.14 -21.97 -12.14
CA LEU A 69 -7.72 -22.27 -11.92
C LEU A 69 -7.37 -23.64 -12.55
N PRO A 70 -6.22 -23.79 -13.22
CA PRO A 70 -5.83 -25.06 -13.83
C PRO A 70 -5.65 -26.15 -12.76
N ASN A 71 -6.31 -27.31 -12.88
CA ASN A 71 -6.26 -28.38 -11.90
C ASN A 71 -4.85 -28.84 -11.54
N ALA A 72 -3.95 -28.94 -12.52
CA ALA A 72 -2.55 -29.33 -12.29
C ALA A 72 -1.83 -28.25 -11.44
N ALA A 73 -2.08 -26.95 -11.73
CA ALA A 73 -1.50 -25.84 -10.98
C ALA A 73 -2.06 -25.76 -9.55
N VAL A 74 -3.36 -26.04 -9.36
CA VAL A 74 -3.98 -26.14 -8.03
C VAL A 74 -3.32 -27.23 -7.20
N LYS A 75 -3.16 -28.45 -7.74
CA LYS A 75 -2.48 -29.56 -7.05
C LYS A 75 -1.03 -29.20 -6.69
N ALA A 76 -0.27 -28.63 -7.63
CA ALA A 76 1.12 -28.20 -7.41
C ALA A 76 1.22 -27.09 -6.37
N THR A 77 0.27 -26.14 -6.35
CA THR A 77 0.23 -25.06 -5.37
C THR A 77 -0.05 -25.58 -3.96
N ILE A 78 -1.04 -26.46 -3.80
CA ILE A 78 -1.35 -27.08 -2.51
C ILE A 78 -0.13 -27.85 -1.99
N ALA A 79 0.51 -28.67 -2.84
CA ALA A 79 1.70 -29.43 -2.45
C ALA A 79 2.86 -28.52 -1.98
N ALA A 80 3.11 -27.42 -2.73
CA ALA A 80 4.16 -26.47 -2.39
C ALA A 80 3.88 -25.73 -1.05
N VAL A 81 2.63 -25.31 -0.81
CA VAL A 81 2.27 -24.63 0.43
C VAL A 81 2.34 -25.59 1.62
N LYS A 82 1.86 -26.84 1.46
CA LYS A 82 2.00 -27.90 2.50
C LYS A 82 3.46 -28.14 2.87
N GLU A 83 4.35 -28.29 1.87
CA GLU A 83 5.80 -28.43 2.09
C GLU A 83 6.34 -27.28 2.94
N PHE A 84 6.00 -26.04 2.59
CA PHE A 84 6.51 -24.85 3.29
C PHE A 84 5.94 -24.71 4.71
N CYS A 85 4.66 -25.01 4.91
CA CYS A 85 4.04 -25.02 6.24
C CYS A 85 4.68 -26.10 7.14
N PHE A 86 4.85 -27.32 6.62
CA PHE A 86 5.47 -28.41 7.35
C PHE A 86 6.91 -28.08 7.78
N ASP A 87 7.70 -27.51 6.87
CA ASP A 87 9.05 -27.06 7.18
C ASP A 87 9.09 -25.95 8.23
N SER A 88 8.12 -25.02 8.16
CA SER A 88 7.99 -23.96 9.17
C SER A 88 7.74 -24.53 10.55
N ILE A 89 6.83 -25.49 10.68
CA ILE A 89 6.53 -26.18 11.95
C ILE A 89 7.78 -26.91 12.48
N ARG A 90 8.45 -27.69 11.62
CA ARG A 90 9.67 -28.45 12.02
C ARG A 90 10.79 -27.56 12.51
N ARG A 91 10.90 -26.34 12.00
CA ARG A 91 11.92 -25.36 12.39
C ARG A 91 11.51 -24.52 13.61
N GLY A 92 10.33 -24.73 14.17
CA GLY A 92 9.83 -23.97 15.32
C GLY A 92 9.41 -22.54 14.99
N VAL A 93 8.89 -22.30 13.78
CA VAL A 93 8.33 -21.00 13.39
C VAL A 93 7.11 -20.69 14.24
N THR A 94 7.10 -19.52 14.87
CA THR A 94 6.06 -19.10 15.81
C THR A 94 4.87 -18.42 15.12
N ARG A 95 5.12 -17.75 13.99
CA ARG A 95 4.07 -17.03 13.23
C ARG A 95 4.30 -17.22 11.74
N THR A 96 3.26 -17.68 11.04
CA THR A 96 3.25 -17.84 9.57
C THR A 96 2.05 -17.08 9.00
N ARG A 97 2.26 -16.25 7.96
CA ARG A 97 1.17 -15.69 7.13
C ARG A 97 1.23 -16.29 5.74
N VAL A 98 0.05 -16.70 5.25
CA VAL A 98 -0.13 -17.22 3.90
C VAL A 98 -1.04 -16.26 3.17
N VAL A 99 -0.56 -15.66 2.07
CA VAL A 99 -1.35 -14.75 1.25
C VAL A 99 -1.50 -15.26 -0.16
N ALA A 100 -2.63 -14.92 -0.78
CA ALA A 100 -2.92 -15.20 -2.18
C ALA A 100 -3.24 -13.90 -2.91
N THR A 101 -2.73 -13.76 -4.13
CA THR A 101 -2.79 -12.51 -4.90
C THR A 101 -3.67 -12.66 -6.17
N ALA A 102 -3.38 -11.91 -7.23
CA ALA A 102 -4.19 -11.75 -8.42
C ALA A 102 -4.78 -13.05 -9.00
N ALA A 103 -4.02 -14.16 -9.03
CA ALA A 103 -4.52 -15.42 -9.61
C ALA A 103 -5.74 -15.96 -8.87
N VAL A 104 -5.70 -15.92 -7.54
CA VAL A 104 -6.78 -16.42 -6.68
C VAL A 104 -7.91 -15.39 -6.58
N ARG A 105 -7.54 -14.11 -6.45
CA ARG A 105 -8.50 -13.01 -6.32
C ARG A 105 -9.43 -12.87 -7.53
N GLU A 106 -8.91 -13.12 -8.75
CA GLU A 106 -9.66 -12.93 -9.99
C GLU A 106 -10.28 -14.23 -10.54
N ALA A 107 -9.88 -15.38 -10.05
CA ALA A 107 -10.44 -16.66 -10.52
C ALA A 107 -11.87 -16.87 -10.01
N PRO A 108 -12.78 -17.39 -10.85
CA PRO A 108 -14.16 -17.65 -10.44
C PRO A 108 -14.27 -18.70 -9.32
N ASP A 109 -13.30 -19.61 -9.22
CA ASP A 109 -13.18 -20.65 -8.19
C ASP A 109 -12.17 -20.33 -7.09
N GLY A 110 -11.65 -19.10 -7.04
CA GLY A 110 -10.60 -18.69 -6.11
C GLY A 110 -10.98 -18.88 -4.64
N ALA A 111 -12.21 -18.51 -4.25
CA ALA A 111 -12.68 -18.71 -2.87
C ALA A 111 -12.81 -20.21 -2.50
N ALA A 112 -13.23 -21.07 -3.44
CA ALA A 112 -13.28 -22.51 -3.24
C ALA A 112 -11.89 -23.13 -3.09
N PHE A 113 -10.93 -22.65 -3.90
CA PHE A 113 -9.52 -23.01 -3.78
C PHE A 113 -8.96 -22.65 -2.40
N VAL A 114 -9.22 -21.45 -1.89
CA VAL A 114 -8.75 -21.01 -0.56
C VAL A 114 -9.31 -21.92 0.54
N ARG A 115 -10.63 -22.14 0.59
CA ARG A 115 -11.23 -23.06 1.59
C ARG A 115 -10.62 -24.46 1.56
N ARG A 116 -10.34 -24.99 0.35
CA ARG A 116 -9.67 -26.29 0.22
C ARG A 116 -8.25 -26.23 0.75
N LEU A 117 -7.49 -25.19 0.43
CA LEU A 117 -6.11 -25.04 0.87
C LEU A 117 -6.03 -24.91 2.40
N GLU A 118 -6.88 -24.08 3.02
CA GLU A 118 -6.96 -23.91 4.48
C GLU A 118 -7.23 -25.23 5.19
N LYS A 119 -8.15 -26.06 4.67
CA LYS A 119 -8.41 -27.41 5.18
C LYS A 119 -7.17 -28.31 5.13
N GLU A 120 -6.36 -28.16 4.08
CA GLU A 120 -5.17 -28.99 3.86
C GLU A 120 -3.95 -28.57 4.71
N ILE A 121 -3.85 -27.28 5.07
CA ILE A 121 -2.67 -26.74 5.79
C ILE A 121 -2.96 -26.38 7.25
N GLY A 122 -4.23 -26.27 7.65
CA GLY A 122 -4.63 -25.88 9.01
C GLY A 122 -4.33 -24.41 9.37
N LEU A 123 -4.06 -23.55 8.40
CA LEU A 123 -3.77 -22.12 8.59
C LEU A 123 -4.70 -21.27 7.71
N PRO A 124 -5.07 -20.05 8.15
CA PRO A 124 -5.83 -19.13 7.33
C PRO A 124 -5.03 -18.67 6.10
N VAL A 125 -5.72 -18.47 4.98
CA VAL A 125 -5.15 -17.96 3.73
C VAL A 125 -5.83 -16.65 3.37
N GLU A 126 -5.09 -15.56 3.41
CA GLU A 126 -5.60 -14.22 3.15
C GLU A 126 -5.57 -13.90 1.65
N ILE A 127 -6.72 -13.63 1.03
CA ILE A 127 -6.75 -13.06 -0.33
C ILE A 127 -6.52 -11.56 -0.20
N ILE A 128 -5.31 -11.10 -0.49
CA ILE A 128 -4.97 -9.68 -0.37
C ILE A 128 -5.40 -8.87 -1.61
N GLY A 129 -5.86 -7.64 -1.37
CA GLY A 129 -6.23 -6.68 -2.40
C GLY A 129 -5.01 -6.01 -3.05
N ALA A 130 -5.24 -5.32 -4.16
CA ALA A 130 -4.18 -4.62 -4.89
C ALA A 130 -3.50 -3.51 -4.05
N ASP A 131 -4.27 -2.77 -3.26
CA ASP A 131 -3.74 -1.73 -2.37
C ASP A 131 -2.86 -2.33 -1.26
N GLU A 132 -3.21 -3.52 -0.77
CA GLU A 132 -2.42 -4.25 0.21
C GLU A 132 -1.11 -4.77 -0.39
N GLU A 133 -1.15 -5.34 -1.61
CA GLU A 133 0.05 -5.72 -2.35
C GLU A 133 0.99 -4.51 -2.52
N ALA A 134 0.43 -3.33 -2.88
CA ALA A 134 1.17 -2.08 -3.03
C ALA A 134 1.81 -1.60 -1.72
N ARG A 135 1.05 -1.65 -0.63
CA ARG A 135 1.51 -1.26 0.71
C ARG A 135 2.65 -2.14 1.21
N LEU A 136 2.55 -3.45 1.00
CA LEU A 136 3.60 -4.41 1.35
C LEU A 136 4.87 -4.19 0.53
N ALA A 137 4.76 -4.01 -0.79
CA ALA A 137 5.89 -3.69 -1.65
C ALA A 137 6.53 -2.35 -1.28
N PHE A 138 5.72 -1.34 -0.96
CA PHE A 138 6.21 -0.04 -0.47
C PHE A 138 6.95 -0.16 0.86
N SER A 139 6.44 -0.95 1.82
CA SER A 139 7.10 -1.22 3.10
C SER A 139 8.49 -1.84 2.91
N SER A 140 8.61 -2.79 1.99
CA SER A 140 9.89 -3.38 1.59
C SER A 140 10.86 -2.32 1.01
N CYS A 141 10.37 -1.47 0.10
CA CYS A 141 11.17 -0.41 -0.51
C CYS A 141 11.61 0.65 0.51
N ARG A 142 10.70 1.09 1.40
CA ARG A 142 11.00 2.08 2.45
C ARG A 142 12.08 1.61 3.43
N ALA A 143 12.14 0.31 3.67
CA ALA A 143 13.18 -0.27 4.51
C ALA A 143 14.54 -0.40 3.80
N ALA A 144 14.54 -0.48 2.47
CA ALA A 144 15.75 -0.66 1.66
C ALA A 144 16.34 0.66 1.12
N PHE A 145 15.53 1.69 0.96
CA PHE A 145 15.91 2.94 0.30
C PHE A 145 15.49 4.17 1.11
N ASP A 146 16.30 5.23 1.05
CA ASP A 146 15.89 6.55 1.55
C ASP A 146 14.92 7.21 0.57
N LEU A 147 13.65 7.24 0.96
CA LEU A 147 12.56 7.84 0.18
C LEU A 147 12.14 9.22 0.71
N ALA A 148 12.75 9.71 1.80
CA ALA A 148 12.26 10.86 2.56
C ALA A 148 12.30 12.20 1.81
N ALA A 149 13.12 12.33 0.76
CA ALA A 149 13.27 13.57 -0.02
C ALA A 149 12.88 13.41 -1.49
N ARG A 150 12.18 12.32 -1.89
CA ARG A 150 12.03 11.96 -3.29
C ARG A 150 10.60 11.63 -3.68
N SER A 151 10.30 11.85 -4.98
CA SER A 151 9.18 11.25 -5.67
C SER A 151 9.66 9.99 -6.37
N VAL A 152 9.01 8.85 -6.13
CA VAL A 152 9.38 7.57 -6.74
C VAL A 152 8.14 6.83 -7.23
N ALA A 153 8.30 6.07 -8.32
CA ALA A 153 7.36 5.04 -8.71
C ALA A 153 7.89 3.68 -8.25
N ILE A 154 7.07 2.89 -7.60
CA ILE A 154 7.37 1.51 -7.23
C ILE A 154 6.52 0.63 -8.14
N VAL A 155 7.18 -0.23 -8.91
CA VAL A 155 6.53 -1.07 -9.91
C VAL A 155 6.82 -2.53 -9.58
N ASP A 156 5.77 -3.29 -9.27
CA ASP A 156 5.87 -4.74 -9.10
C ASP A 156 5.24 -5.44 -10.30
N ILE A 157 6.05 -6.09 -11.12
CA ILE A 157 5.59 -6.87 -12.27
C ILE A 157 5.44 -8.33 -11.86
N GLY A 158 4.21 -8.70 -11.52
CA GLY A 158 3.81 -10.05 -11.18
C GLY A 158 3.47 -10.91 -12.41
N GLY A 159 2.96 -12.12 -12.14
CA GLY A 159 2.48 -13.00 -13.23
C GLY A 159 1.10 -12.61 -13.75
N GLY A 160 0.18 -12.20 -12.88
CA GLY A 160 -1.21 -11.86 -13.24
C GLY A 160 -1.46 -10.38 -13.43
N SER A 161 -0.85 -9.54 -12.61
CA SER A 161 -1.03 -8.08 -12.58
C SER A 161 0.30 -7.35 -12.47
N VAL A 162 0.23 -6.04 -12.68
CA VAL A 162 1.30 -5.10 -12.40
C VAL A 162 0.77 -4.07 -11.43
N GLN A 163 1.48 -3.86 -10.33
CA GLN A 163 1.20 -2.79 -9.39
C GLN A 163 2.11 -1.59 -9.69
N VAL A 164 1.50 -0.43 -9.89
CA VAL A 164 2.21 0.86 -10.01
C VAL A 164 1.84 1.70 -8.82
N SER A 165 2.77 1.88 -7.92
CA SER A 165 2.60 2.61 -6.67
C SER A 165 3.41 3.89 -6.72
N LEU A 166 2.80 5.00 -6.31
CA LEU A 166 3.40 6.33 -6.37
C LEU A 166 3.64 6.84 -4.96
N ALA A 167 4.89 7.17 -4.65
CA ALA A 167 5.25 7.69 -3.35
C ALA A 167 5.96 9.04 -3.47
N TRP A 168 5.68 9.92 -2.52
CA TRP A 168 6.27 11.23 -2.39
C TRP A 168 6.75 11.45 -0.96
N ARG A 169 8.04 11.78 -0.81
CA ARG A 169 8.69 12.03 0.49
C ARG A 169 8.44 10.92 1.53
N GLY A 170 8.48 9.65 1.11
CA GLY A 170 8.31 8.52 2.01
C GLY A 170 6.87 8.17 2.38
N VAL A 171 5.89 8.80 1.72
CA VAL A 171 4.46 8.51 1.86
C VAL A 171 3.89 7.98 0.54
N LEU A 172 3.19 6.86 0.60
CA LEU A 172 2.46 6.29 -0.53
C LEU A 172 1.18 7.11 -0.76
N TYR A 173 1.02 7.70 -1.97
CA TYR A 173 -0.12 8.57 -2.24
C TYR A 173 -1.08 8.04 -3.30
N ASP A 174 -0.65 7.06 -4.11
CA ASP A 174 -1.55 6.38 -5.04
C ASP A 174 -1.02 4.99 -5.40
N SER A 175 -1.90 4.10 -5.81
CA SER A 175 -1.61 2.77 -6.30
C SER A 175 -2.63 2.35 -7.34
N ILE A 176 -2.13 1.79 -8.44
CA ILE A 176 -2.93 1.35 -9.58
C ILE A 176 -2.52 -0.08 -9.93
N SER A 177 -3.49 -0.98 -9.97
CA SER A 177 -3.29 -2.35 -10.44
C SER A 177 -3.72 -2.49 -11.90
N LEU A 178 -2.85 -3.05 -12.72
CA LEU A 178 -3.05 -3.20 -14.15
C LEU A 178 -3.05 -4.69 -14.55
N PRO A 179 -3.93 -5.14 -15.45
CA PRO A 179 -3.97 -6.54 -15.91
C PRO A 179 -2.86 -6.83 -16.94
N LEU A 180 -1.62 -6.47 -16.61
CA LEU A 180 -0.43 -6.56 -17.48
C LEU A 180 0.62 -7.53 -16.94
N GLY A 181 0.23 -8.51 -16.11
CA GLY A 181 1.17 -9.50 -15.58
C GLY A 181 1.81 -10.34 -16.68
N ALA A 182 3.08 -10.74 -16.45
CA ALA A 182 3.89 -11.42 -17.46
C ALA A 182 3.30 -12.76 -17.92
N VAL A 183 2.71 -13.57 -17.01
CA VAL A 183 2.03 -14.83 -17.37
C VAL A 183 0.75 -14.55 -18.16
N ARG A 184 -0.05 -13.58 -17.72
CA ARG A 184 -1.28 -13.16 -18.40
C ARG A 184 -1.00 -12.74 -19.84
N LEU A 185 -0.04 -11.86 -20.06
CA LEU A 185 0.31 -11.37 -21.39
C LEU A 185 0.87 -12.48 -22.27
N THR A 186 1.75 -13.32 -21.74
CA THR A 186 2.29 -14.46 -22.49
C THR A 186 1.17 -15.39 -22.94
N SER A 187 0.21 -15.72 -22.07
CA SER A 187 -0.95 -16.56 -22.45
C SER A 187 -1.86 -15.88 -23.47
N MET A 188 -2.10 -14.57 -23.34
CA MET A 188 -2.96 -13.80 -24.25
C MET A 188 -2.40 -13.71 -25.66
N PHE A 189 -1.08 -13.59 -25.80
CA PHE A 189 -0.39 -13.41 -27.08
C PHE A 189 0.37 -14.65 -27.55
N ALA A 190 0.18 -15.81 -26.90
CA ALA A 190 0.71 -17.08 -27.38
C ALA A 190 0.26 -17.34 -28.82
N THR A 191 1.19 -17.69 -29.69
CA THR A 191 0.88 -18.09 -31.07
C THR A 191 0.15 -19.42 -31.04
N GLN A 192 -1.05 -19.46 -31.64
CA GLN A 192 -1.73 -20.73 -31.87
C GLN A 192 -0.93 -21.52 -32.94
N PRO A 193 -0.69 -22.82 -32.72
CA PRO A 193 -0.09 -23.66 -33.74
C PRO A 193 -0.86 -23.53 -35.07
N GLY A 194 -0.16 -23.27 -36.15
CA GLY A 194 -0.77 -23.18 -37.51
C GLY A 194 -1.18 -21.79 -37.98
N LYS A 195 -1.23 -20.77 -37.13
CA LYS A 195 -1.44 -19.38 -37.59
C LYS A 195 -0.12 -18.64 -37.73
N LYS A 196 0.29 -18.38 -38.99
CA LYS A 196 1.38 -17.43 -39.30
C LYS A 196 0.93 -16.01 -38.97
N SER A 197 0.89 -15.66 -37.68
CA SER A 197 0.62 -14.29 -37.26
C SER A 197 1.95 -13.56 -37.10
N SER A 198 2.19 -12.61 -37.98
CA SER A 198 3.33 -11.71 -37.90
C SER A 198 3.34 -10.94 -36.57
N LYS A 199 4.41 -11.08 -35.79
CA LYS A 199 4.83 -10.20 -34.70
C LYS A 199 3.95 -10.23 -33.44
N PRO A 200 3.89 -11.34 -32.68
CA PRO A 200 3.13 -11.39 -31.40
C PRO A 200 3.63 -10.37 -30.38
N LEU A 201 4.92 -10.06 -30.34
CA LEU A 201 5.49 -9.04 -29.45
C LEU A 201 5.05 -7.62 -29.81
N ASP A 202 4.87 -7.29 -31.11
CA ASP A 202 4.35 -5.97 -31.50
C ASP A 202 2.88 -5.78 -31.10
N ARG A 203 2.07 -6.83 -31.21
CA ARG A 203 0.67 -6.80 -30.74
C ARG A 203 0.61 -6.66 -29.23
N MET A 204 1.46 -7.37 -28.51
CA MET A 204 1.59 -7.28 -27.06
C MET A 204 2.00 -5.86 -26.65
N ARG A 205 2.99 -5.25 -27.30
CA ARG A 205 3.42 -3.88 -27.04
C ARG A 205 2.29 -2.88 -27.23
N LYS A 206 1.57 -2.94 -28.35
CA LYS A 206 0.41 -2.07 -28.61
C LYS A 206 -0.69 -2.24 -27.55
N HIS A 207 -0.94 -3.46 -27.10
CA HIS A 207 -1.89 -3.73 -26.02
C HIS A 207 -1.43 -3.11 -24.70
N ILE A 208 -0.16 -3.27 -24.33
CA ILE A 208 0.43 -2.66 -23.12
C ILE A 208 0.27 -1.14 -23.18
N GLU A 209 0.67 -0.50 -24.27
CA GLU A 209 0.54 0.95 -24.45
C GLU A 209 -0.91 1.42 -24.30
N LYS A 210 -1.87 0.69 -24.89
CA LYS A 210 -3.30 0.98 -24.80
C LYS A 210 -3.80 0.92 -23.34
N VAL A 211 -3.45 -0.14 -22.62
CA VAL A 211 -3.85 -0.32 -21.22
C VAL A 211 -3.22 0.76 -20.33
N LEU A 212 -1.93 1.04 -20.51
CA LEU A 212 -1.23 2.08 -19.77
C LEU A 212 -1.86 3.46 -19.98
N LYS A 213 -2.10 3.87 -21.22
CA LYS A 213 -2.74 5.16 -21.55
C LYS A 213 -4.14 5.28 -20.96
N LYS A 214 -4.89 4.18 -20.92
CA LYS A 214 -6.27 4.17 -20.38
C LYS A 214 -6.31 4.30 -18.85
N HIS A 215 -5.37 3.68 -18.14
CA HIS A 215 -5.46 3.48 -16.70
C HIS A 215 -4.46 4.30 -15.87
N LEU A 216 -3.39 4.79 -16.47
CA LEU A 216 -2.42 5.67 -15.82
C LEU A 216 -2.68 7.12 -16.25
N PRO A 217 -3.32 7.94 -15.39
CA PRO A 217 -3.52 9.36 -15.68
C PRO A 217 -2.18 10.11 -15.64
N PRO A 218 -2.12 11.34 -16.20
CA PRO A 218 -0.97 12.20 -16.03
C PRO A 218 -0.62 12.36 -14.55
N LEU A 219 0.65 12.17 -14.21
CA LEU A 219 1.13 12.23 -12.84
C LEU A 219 1.27 13.69 -12.39
N PRO A 220 0.75 14.07 -11.20
CA PRO A 220 0.93 15.41 -10.66
C PRO A 220 2.42 15.69 -10.34
N VAL A 221 3.16 14.65 -9.95
CA VAL A 221 4.60 14.73 -9.69
C VAL A 221 5.33 13.63 -10.44
N LYS A 222 6.30 14.00 -11.28
CA LYS A 222 7.12 13.03 -12.02
C LYS A 222 8.07 12.30 -11.05
N PRO A 223 8.15 10.95 -11.11
CA PRO A 223 9.08 10.20 -10.28
C PRO A 223 10.54 10.44 -10.72
N SER A 224 11.42 10.69 -9.76
CA SER A 224 12.86 10.82 -9.99
C SER A 224 13.52 9.46 -10.28
N ALA A 225 12.92 8.37 -9.77
CA ALA A 225 13.36 7.01 -10.00
C ALA A 225 12.17 6.05 -10.02
N LEU A 226 12.33 4.93 -10.74
CA LEU A 226 11.47 3.77 -10.69
C LEU A 226 12.18 2.68 -9.90
N ILE A 227 11.60 2.24 -8.78
CA ILE A 227 12.05 1.08 -8.02
C ILE A 227 11.24 -0.11 -8.51
N GLY A 228 11.92 -1.09 -9.10
CA GLY A 228 11.29 -2.27 -9.66
C GLY A 228 11.34 -3.45 -8.73
N CYS A 229 10.18 -3.99 -8.35
CA CYS A 229 10.00 -5.15 -7.50
C CYS A 229 9.55 -6.39 -8.30
N GLY A 230 9.48 -7.50 -7.60
CA GLY A 230 8.99 -8.75 -8.16
C GLY A 230 10.01 -9.47 -9.05
N GLY A 231 9.57 -10.63 -9.54
CA GLY A 231 10.49 -11.53 -10.25
C GLY A 231 11.04 -10.97 -11.57
N THR A 232 10.29 -10.12 -12.25
CA THR A 232 10.75 -9.50 -13.51
C THR A 232 11.90 -8.55 -13.25
N PHE A 233 11.77 -7.65 -12.27
CA PHE A 233 12.84 -6.71 -11.94
C PHE A 233 14.03 -7.39 -11.24
N ALA A 234 13.81 -8.46 -10.48
CA ALA A 234 14.91 -9.29 -9.99
C ALA A 234 15.72 -9.88 -11.17
N THR A 235 15.04 -10.38 -12.22
CA THR A 235 15.72 -10.85 -13.44
C THR A 235 16.43 -9.71 -14.18
N ILE A 236 15.80 -8.54 -14.33
CA ILE A 236 16.43 -7.36 -14.94
C ILE A 236 17.71 -7.00 -14.19
N GLY A 237 17.64 -6.90 -12.86
CA GLY A 237 18.81 -6.57 -12.03
C GLY A 237 19.94 -7.59 -12.14
N THR A 238 19.62 -8.89 -12.24
CA THR A 238 20.63 -9.93 -12.48
C THR A 238 21.29 -9.77 -13.86
N LEU A 239 20.47 -9.57 -14.90
CA LEU A 239 20.98 -9.43 -16.28
C LEU A 239 21.75 -8.13 -16.52
N LEU A 240 21.47 -7.07 -15.75
CA LEU A 240 22.19 -5.81 -15.79
C LEU A 240 23.35 -5.72 -14.77
N GLY A 241 23.59 -6.79 -14.01
CA GLY A 241 24.75 -6.92 -13.12
C GLY A 241 24.55 -6.51 -11.66
N ASP A 242 23.37 -6.00 -11.24
CA ASP A 242 23.12 -5.62 -9.85
C ASP A 242 23.22 -6.79 -8.86
N PHE A 243 22.85 -7.99 -9.31
CA PHE A 243 22.77 -9.20 -8.50
C PHE A 243 23.69 -10.33 -9.01
N ALA A 244 24.66 -9.99 -9.85
CA ALA A 244 25.59 -10.95 -10.43
C ALA A 244 26.32 -11.77 -9.35
N GLY A 245 26.39 -13.09 -9.52
CA GLY A 245 27.09 -14.01 -8.60
C GLY A 245 26.39 -14.28 -7.26
N GLN A 246 25.22 -13.73 -7.01
CA GLN A 246 24.48 -13.94 -5.76
C GLN A 246 23.52 -15.14 -5.87
N ARG A 247 23.78 -16.19 -5.10
CA ARG A 247 22.90 -17.38 -5.04
C ARG A 247 21.59 -17.13 -4.27
N SER A 248 21.54 -16.12 -3.41
CA SER A 248 20.37 -15.70 -2.65
C SER A 248 20.29 -14.17 -2.64
N LEU A 249 19.08 -13.64 -2.74
CA LEU A 249 18.82 -12.20 -2.63
C LEU A 249 18.67 -11.76 -1.15
N ALA A 250 18.66 -12.70 -0.22
CA ALA A 250 18.50 -12.48 1.22
C ALA A 250 19.51 -11.46 1.80
N PRO A 251 20.81 -11.47 1.46
CA PRO A 251 21.76 -10.49 1.96
C PRO A 251 21.45 -9.06 1.53
N LEU A 252 20.78 -8.88 0.37
CA LEU A 252 20.42 -7.56 -0.16
C LEU A 252 19.27 -6.91 0.61
N LEU A 253 18.47 -7.70 1.34
CA LEU A 253 17.31 -7.23 2.09
C LEU A 253 17.66 -6.79 3.52
N SER A 254 18.86 -7.05 4.01
CA SER A 254 19.12 -7.02 5.45
C SER A 254 19.97 -5.88 5.99
N HIS A 255 20.75 -5.11 5.20
CA HIS A 255 21.87 -4.44 5.86
C HIS A 255 22.19 -2.97 5.58
N ARG A 256 21.65 -2.27 4.58
CA ARG A 256 21.89 -0.82 4.44
C ARG A 256 20.78 -0.14 3.65
N ILE A 257 20.35 1.02 4.14
CA ILE A 257 19.54 1.95 3.35
C ILE A 257 20.37 2.39 2.14
N ARG A 258 19.91 2.04 0.95
CA ARG A 258 20.60 2.32 -0.31
C ARG A 258 20.24 3.70 -0.84
N SER A 259 21.23 4.40 -1.35
CA SER A 259 20.99 5.69 -2.01
C SER A 259 20.47 5.46 -3.43
N LEU A 260 19.31 6.03 -3.75
CA LEU A 260 18.74 6.03 -5.11
C LEU A 260 19.58 6.84 -6.12
N THR A 261 20.51 7.69 -5.63
CA THR A 261 21.37 8.50 -6.51
C THR A 261 22.58 7.73 -7.04
N ARG A 262 23.08 6.77 -6.28
CA ARG A 262 24.32 6.03 -6.61
C ARG A 262 24.06 4.71 -7.34
N SER A 263 22.86 4.15 -7.26
CA SER A 263 22.50 2.86 -7.88
C SER A 263 21.40 3.05 -8.91
N GLY A 264 21.39 2.19 -9.93
CA GLY A 264 20.31 2.11 -10.92
C GLY A 264 20.80 2.28 -12.35
N HIS A 265 19.95 1.85 -13.26
CA HIS A 265 20.16 1.79 -14.69
C HIS A 265 19.37 2.87 -15.43
N SER A 266 19.79 3.19 -16.63
CA SER A 266 19.08 4.11 -17.52
C SER A 266 17.97 3.39 -18.31
N ALA A 267 17.03 4.16 -18.83
CA ALA A 267 16.05 3.65 -19.80
C ALA A 267 16.69 3.07 -21.07
N GLY A 268 17.87 3.59 -21.45
CA GLY A 268 18.64 3.09 -22.60
C GLY A 268 19.19 1.69 -22.37
N GLU A 269 19.73 1.40 -21.18
CA GLU A 269 20.23 0.06 -20.84
C GLU A 269 19.08 -0.97 -20.80
N LEU A 270 17.93 -0.61 -20.21
CA LEU A 270 16.76 -1.47 -20.27
C LEU A 270 16.30 -1.71 -21.72
N SER A 271 16.27 -0.68 -22.55
CA SER A 271 15.86 -0.81 -23.96
C SER A 271 16.80 -1.70 -24.75
N LYS A 272 18.12 -1.63 -24.52
CA LYS A 272 19.09 -2.55 -25.10
C LYS A 272 18.84 -3.99 -24.68
N LEU A 273 18.61 -4.24 -23.38
CA LEU A 273 18.29 -5.57 -22.86
C LEU A 273 17.00 -6.12 -23.51
N VAL A 274 15.95 -5.29 -23.61
CA VAL A 274 14.69 -5.69 -24.27
C VAL A 274 14.95 -6.11 -25.72
N SER A 275 15.67 -5.28 -26.50
CA SER A 275 15.97 -5.58 -27.91
C SER A 275 16.84 -6.82 -28.09
N GLN A 276 17.72 -7.12 -27.15
CA GLN A 276 18.50 -8.37 -27.15
C GLN A 276 17.59 -9.58 -26.94
N VAL A 277 16.75 -9.56 -25.91
CA VAL A 277 15.86 -10.67 -25.54
C VAL A 277 14.76 -10.90 -26.59
N GLU A 278 14.27 -9.85 -27.26
CA GLU A 278 13.28 -9.97 -28.34
C GLU A 278 13.80 -10.78 -29.54
N ARG A 279 15.12 -10.79 -29.79
CA ARG A 279 15.76 -11.53 -30.90
C ARG A 279 16.02 -13.00 -30.58
N LEU A 280 16.00 -13.39 -29.30
CA LEU A 280 16.29 -14.74 -28.86
C LEU A 280 15.03 -15.61 -28.94
N ASP A 281 15.20 -16.87 -29.34
CA ASP A 281 14.17 -17.89 -29.19
C ASP A 281 14.03 -18.37 -27.72
N LEU A 282 13.09 -19.29 -27.47
CA LEU A 282 12.83 -19.78 -26.12
C LEU A 282 14.06 -20.51 -25.53
N HIS A 283 14.76 -21.32 -26.32
CA HIS A 283 15.93 -22.09 -25.88
C HIS A 283 17.10 -21.16 -25.54
N GLN A 284 17.38 -20.21 -26.42
CA GLN A 284 18.42 -19.19 -26.20
C GLN A 284 18.15 -18.35 -24.95
N ARG A 285 16.88 -17.94 -24.73
CA ARG A 285 16.48 -17.24 -23.49
C ARG A 285 16.67 -18.10 -22.26
N ALA A 286 16.33 -19.38 -22.31
CA ALA A 286 16.56 -20.29 -21.19
C ALA A 286 18.06 -20.45 -20.90
N GLY A 287 18.91 -20.54 -21.94
CA GLY A 287 20.36 -20.55 -21.83
C GLY A 287 20.92 -19.28 -21.19
N LEU A 288 20.47 -18.11 -21.65
CA LEU A 288 20.83 -16.81 -21.07
C LEU A 288 20.51 -16.73 -19.58
N LEU A 289 19.28 -17.13 -19.21
CA LEU A 289 18.85 -17.10 -17.81
C LEU A 289 19.68 -18.07 -16.95
N LYS A 290 19.93 -19.28 -17.44
CA LYS A 290 20.75 -20.29 -16.73
C LYS A 290 22.18 -19.77 -16.52
N ALA A 291 22.80 -19.18 -17.53
CA ALA A 291 24.13 -18.58 -17.42
C ALA A 291 24.18 -17.43 -16.39
N ALA A 292 23.11 -16.67 -16.27
CA ALA A 292 22.96 -15.59 -15.28
C ALA A 292 22.53 -16.08 -13.87
N GLY A 293 22.34 -17.39 -13.66
CA GLY A 293 21.86 -17.93 -12.37
C GLY A 293 20.38 -17.71 -12.10
N VAL A 294 19.60 -17.34 -13.13
CA VAL A 294 18.15 -17.14 -13.04
C VAL A 294 17.44 -18.44 -13.46
N PRO A 295 16.36 -18.86 -12.76
CA PRO A 295 15.61 -20.05 -13.15
C PRO A 295 15.12 -20.00 -14.61
N PRO A 296 15.46 -21.02 -15.45
CA PRO A 296 15.14 -21.02 -16.88
C PRO A 296 13.63 -21.13 -17.18
N ASP A 297 12.83 -21.57 -16.22
CA ASP A 297 11.35 -21.64 -16.31
C ASP A 297 10.66 -20.28 -16.49
N ARG A 298 11.43 -19.18 -16.47
CA ARG A 298 10.98 -17.82 -16.73
C ARG A 298 11.19 -17.37 -18.18
N ALA A 299 11.84 -18.18 -19.02
CA ALA A 299 12.25 -17.81 -20.37
C ALA A 299 11.07 -17.43 -21.30
N ASP A 300 9.93 -18.06 -21.12
CA ASP A 300 8.71 -17.80 -21.90
C ASP A 300 8.01 -16.47 -21.52
N ILE A 301 8.03 -16.11 -20.22
CA ILE A 301 7.38 -14.89 -19.71
C ILE A 301 8.31 -13.66 -19.71
N LEU A 302 9.60 -13.87 -19.93
CA LEU A 302 10.61 -12.80 -19.87
C LEU A 302 10.33 -11.66 -20.86
N PRO A 303 10.03 -11.90 -22.14
CA PRO A 303 9.73 -10.82 -23.09
C PRO A 303 8.54 -9.96 -22.66
N ALA A 304 7.46 -10.57 -22.15
CA ALA A 304 6.29 -9.86 -21.69
C ALA A 304 6.64 -8.93 -20.49
N GLY A 305 7.37 -9.45 -19.51
CA GLY A 305 7.79 -8.66 -18.35
C GLY A 305 8.70 -7.48 -18.73
N LEU A 306 9.64 -7.72 -19.65
CA LEU A 306 10.57 -6.68 -20.15
C LEU A 306 9.84 -5.59 -20.94
N LEU A 307 8.89 -5.97 -21.81
CA LEU A 307 8.06 -5.01 -22.55
C LEU A 307 7.27 -4.10 -21.61
N VAL A 308 6.64 -4.68 -20.61
CA VAL A 308 5.90 -3.91 -19.58
C VAL A 308 6.82 -2.96 -18.85
N ALA A 309 8.00 -3.42 -18.41
CA ALA A 309 8.97 -2.57 -17.72
C ALA A 309 9.40 -1.39 -18.59
N ARG A 310 9.72 -1.61 -19.86
CA ARG A 310 10.12 -0.57 -20.82
C ARG A 310 9.03 0.47 -21.04
N GLU A 311 7.80 0.03 -21.33
CA GLU A 311 6.70 0.96 -21.60
C GLU A 311 6.30 1.77 -20.34
N LEU A 312 6.39 1.17 -19.13
CA LEU A 312 6.19 1.90 -17.87
C LEU A 312 7.27 2.95 -17.64
N VAL A 313 8.54 2.61 -17.84
CA VAL A 313 9.66 3.56 -17.71
C VAL A 313 9.46 4.76 -18.64
N LYS A 314 9.09 4.49 -19.90
CA LYS A 314 8.81 5.51 -20.89
C LYS A 314 7.65 6.43 -20.48
N LEU A 315 6.53 5.84 -20.06
CA LEU A 315 5.32 6.60 -19.68
C LEU A 315 5.53 7.43 -18.41
N LEU A 316 6.16 6.83 -17.39
CA LEU A 316 6.42 7.51 -16.10
C LEU A 316 7.53 8.55 -16.20
N GLY A 317 8.36 8.51 -17.24
CA GLY A 317 9.48 9.44 -17.44
C GLY A 317 10.56 9.33 -16.36
N ALA A 318 10.70 8.16 -15.72
CA ALA A 318 11.68 7.94 -14.68
C ALA A 318 13.10 7.95 -15.24
N LYS A 319 13.99 8.78 -14.65
CA LYS A 319 15.39 8.91 -15.11
C LYS A 319 16.25 7.70 -14.74
N LYS A 320 15.90 6.99 -13.68
CA LYS A 320 16.62 5.82 -13.16
C LYS A 320 15.70 4.66 -12.86
N ILE A 321 16.17 3.46 -13.11
CA ILE A 321 15.52 2.19 -12.81
C ILE A 321 16.37 1.50 -11.75
N VAL A 322 15.81 1.21 -10.60
CA VAL A 322 16.52 0.58 -9.48
C VAL A 322 15.86 -0.76 -9.18
N PRO A 323 16.43 -1.87 -9.62
CA PRO A 323 15.93 -3.20 -9.27
C PRO A 323 16.01 -3.44 -7.77
N HIS A 324 14.93 -3.98 -7.19
CA HIS A 324 14.82 -4.34 -5.80
C HIS A 324 14.46 -5.82 -5.66
N ALA A 325 15.24 -6.53 -4.86
CA ALA A 325 15.06 -7.96 -4.64
C ALA A 325 13.84 -8.29 -3.75
N GLY A 326 13.44 -7.35 -2.90
CA GLY A 326 12.27 -7.45 -2.03
C GLY A 326 10.95 -7.16 -2.78
N GLY A 327 9.85 -7.24 -2.04
CA GLY A 327 8.50 -6.99 -2.54
C GLY A 327 7.44 -7.40 -1.52
N VAL A 328 6.29 -7.92 -1.96
CA VAL A 328 5.16 -8.32 -1.11
C VAL A 328 5.60 -9.26 0.02
N ARG A 329 6.35 -10.31 -0.28
CA ARG A 329 6.83 -11.30 0.71
C ARG A 329 7.72 -10.67 1.79
N ASP A 330 8.64 -9.78 1.42
CA ASP A 330 9.48 -9.06 2.37
C ASP A 330 8.65 -8.08 3.22
N GLY A 331 7.68 -7.41 2.62
CA GLY A 331 6.70 -6.59 3.34
C GLY A 331 5.91 -7.40 4.37
N LEU A 332 5.45 -8.60 4.03
CA LEU A 332 4.77 -9.51 4.96
C LEU A 332 5.65 -9.87 6.15
N LEU A 333 6.91 -10.26 5.92
CA LEU A 333 7.84 -10.56 7.01
C LEU A 333 8.03 -9.38 7.95
N ARG A 334 8.10 -8.16 7.40
CA ARG A 334 8.23 -6.93 8.19
C ARG A 334 7.00 -6.66 9.05
N GLU A 335 5.81 -6.92 8.53
CA GLU A 335 4.58 -6.82 9.31
C GLU A 335 4.49 -7.85 10.42
N ILE A 336 4.83 -9.12 10.12
CA ILE A 336 4.88 -10.17 11.13
C ILE A 336 5.91 -9.83 12.23
N ALA A 337 7.07 -9.27 11.86
CA ALA A 337 8.13 -8.90 12.78
C ALA A 337 7.81 -7.68 13.63
N SER A 338 7.07 -6.73 13.06
CA SER A 338 6.68 -5.54 13.78
C SER A 338 5.67 -5.89 14.86
N PRO A 339 5.88 -5.49 16.13
CA PRO A 339 4.79 -5.53 17.10
C PRO A 339 3.63 -4.75 16.51
N GLN A 340 2.42 -5.27 16.64
CA GLN A 340 1.24 -4.49 16.27
C GLN A 340 1.36 -3.15 16.98
N LYS A 341 1.53 -2.10 16.19
CA LYS A 341 1.67 -0.77 16.76
C LYS A 341 0.35 -0.47 17.46
N ALA A 342 0.33 -0.65 18.77
CA ALA A 342 -0.74 -0.16 19.61
C ALA A 342 -0.79 1.37 19.50
N GLY A 343 -1.96 1.95 19.62
CA GLY A 343 -2.16 3.40 19.58
C GLY A 343 -3.54 3.75 19.09
N THR A 344 -3.99 4.95 19.45
CA THR A 344 -5.27 5.48 18.99
C THR A 344 -5.20 5.88 17.51
N ILE A 345 -6.36 6.02 16.88
CA ILE A 345 -6.45 6.51 15.50
C ILE A 345 -5.86 7.93 15.37
N VAL A 346 -5.98 8.76 16.42
CA VAL A 346 -5.42 10.11 16.45
C VAL A 346 -3.88 10.08 16.49
N GLU A 347 -3.29 9.19 17.29
CA GLU A 347 -1.82 9.03 17.35
C GLU A 347 -1.27 8.59 15.98
N ARG A 348 -1.93 7.64 15.32
CA ARG A 348 -1.56 7.20 13.96
C ARG A 348 -1.72 8.33 12.95
N SER A 349 -2.75 9.14 13.08
CA SER A 349 -2.96 10.32 12.21
C SER A 349 -1.83 11.33 12.36
N ARG A 350 -1.40 11.62 13.60
CA ARG A 350 -0.25 12.50 13.85
C ARG A 350 1.06 11.93 13.30
N GLU A 351 1.29 10.62 13.44
CA GLU A 351 2.46 9.97 12.83
C GLU A 351 2.46 10.12 11.31
N LEU A 352 1.31 9.90 10.66
CA LEU A 352 1.17 10.03 9.21
C LEU A 352 1.37 11.48 8.75
N ALA A 353 0.79 12.46 9.45
CA ALA A 353 0.96 13.88 9.15
C ALA A 353 2.44 14.31 9.25
N ARG A 354 3.15 13.89 10.30
CA ARG A 354 4.59 14.13 10.46
C ARG A 354 5.42 13.47 9.35
N ALA A 355 5.09 12.23 8.98
CA ALA A 355 5.78 11.52 7.89
C ALA A 355 5.61 12.22 6.54
N ALA A 356 4.43 12.78 6.28
CA ALA A 356 4.14 13.55 5.08
C ALA A 356 4.79 14.94 5.08
N ARG A 357 5.35 15.40 6.22
CA ARG A 357 5.98 16.72 6.39
C ARG A 357 5.06 17.86 5.92
N TYR A 358 3.80 17.74 6.25
CA TYR A 358 2.80 18.76 5.94
C TYR A 358 2.74 19.82 7.07
N GLU A 359 2.19 20.97 6.74
CA GLU A 359 2.03 22.11 7.65
C GLU A 359 1.05 21.76 8.79
N ILE A 360 1.59 21.42 9.96
CA ILE A 360 0.82 20.85 11.07
C ILE A 360 -0.10 21.92 11.71
N GLY A 361 0.33 23.18 11.75
CA GLY A 361 -0.38 24.25 12.45
C GLY A 361 -1.83 24.46 11.97
N HIS A 362 -2.04 24.61 10.66
CA HIS A 362 -3.38 24.70 10.06
C HIS A 362 -4.22 23.46 10.38
N SER A 363 -3.67 22.26 10.16
CA SER A 363 -4.41 21.02 10.35
C SER A 363 -4.82 20.78 11.80
N GLU A 364 -3.96 21.10 12.78
CA GLU A 364 -4.28 21.02 14.20
C GLU A 364 -5.34 22.05 14.58
N HIS A 365 -5.24 23.26 14.07
CA HIS A 365 -6.23 24.32 14.32
C HIS A 365 -7.60 23.95 13.76
N VAL A 366 -7.67 23.49 12.53
CA VAL A 366 -8.92 23.00 11.92
C VAL A 366 -9.52 21.83 12.69
N ALA A 367 -8.68 20.89 13.18
CA ALA A 367 -9.16 19.80 14.01
C ALA A 367 -9.78 20.30 15.33
N LEU A 368 -9.16 21.28 16.00
CA LEU A 368 -9.69 21.89 17.22
C LEU A 368 -11.03 22.58 16.97
N LEU A 369 -11.14 23.41 15.94
CA LEU A 369 -12.39 24.08 15.56
C LEU A 369 -13.49 23.07 15.21
N ALA A 370 -13.15 22.01 14.48
CA ALA A 370 -14.09 20.96 14.13
C ALA A 370 -14.64 20.22 15.37
N VAL A 371 -13.78 19.91 16.33
CA VAL A 371 -14.19 19.25 17.59
C VAL A 371 -15.04 20.18 18.45
N ALA A 372 -14.70 21.46 18.55
CA ALA A 372 -15.53 22.45 19.25
C ALA A 372 -16.93 22.54 18.63
N LEU A 373 -17.01 22.61 17.30
CA LEU A 373 -18.29 22.63 16.59
C LEU A 373 -19.08 21.32 16.80
N LEU A 374 -18.43 20.16 16.79
CA LEU A 374 -19.07 18.87 17.06
C LEU A 374 -19.68 18.83 18.47
N HIS A 375 -18.96 19.31 19.47
CA HIS A 375 -19.40 19.36 20.85
C HIS A 375 -20.68 20.22 21.01
N ASP A 376 -20.69 21.42 20.44
CA ASP A 376 -21.83 22.31 20.48
C ASP A 376 -23.06 21.79 19.70
N LEU A 377 -22.86 20.83 18.80
CA LEU A 377 -23.91 20.19 18.01
C LEU A 377 -24.43 18.87 18.61
N ALA A 378 -23.88 18.42 19.76
CA ALA A 378 -24.20 17.11 20.34
C ALA A 378 -25.71 16.92 20.61
N ASP A 379 -26.43 17.97 20.98
CA ASP A 379 -27.87 17.96 21.27
C ASP A 379 -28.77 18.13 20.05
N VAL A 380 -28.19 18.32 18.85
CA VAL A 380 -28.98 18.36 17.62
C VAL A 380 -29.42 16.94 17.26
N ASP A 381 -30.73 16.68 17.25
CA ASP A 381 -31.29 15.32 17.08
C ASP A 381 -30.63 14.52 15.96
N ARG A 382 -30.50 15.11 14.78
CA ARG A 382 -29.89 14.42 13.64
C ARG A 382 -28.40 14.13 13.79
N VAL A 383 -27.68 14.93 14.57
CA VAL A 383 -26.28 14.67 14.92
C VAL A 383 -26.22 13.54 15.93
N ARG A 384 -27.03 13.62 16.99
CA ARG A 384 -27.14 12.60 18.02
C ARG A 384 -27.54 11.23 17.42
N GLU A 385 -28.59 11.18 16.57
CA GLU A 385 -29.02 9.95 15.89
C GLU A 385 -27.95 9.34 15.00
N ALA A 386 -27.21 10.14 14.25
CA ALA A 386 -26.16 9.67 13.37
C ALA A 386 -24.93 9.12 14.12
N LEU A 387 -24.67 9.66 15.33
CA LEU A 387 -23.45 9.36 16.11
C LEU A 387 -23.71 8.48 17.34
N VAL A 388 -24.96 8.08 17.62
CA VAL A 388 -25.34 7.32 18.82
C VAL A 388 -24.49 6.05 19.06
N ASP A 389 -24.13 5.37 17.99
CA ASP A 389 -23.32 4.15 18.04
C ASP A 389 -21.81 4.43 17.81
N ARG A 390 -21.38 5.70 17.82
CA ARG A 390 -20.01 6.11 17.49
C ARG A 390 -19.39 6.91 18.62
N PHE A 391 -18.90 6.21 19.62
CA PHE A 391 -18.19 6.81 20.76
C PHE A 391 -16.89 7.51 20.37
N ASP A 392 -16.35 7.17 19.21
CA ASP A 392 -15.09 7.66 18.66
C ASP A 392 -15.26 8.80 17.64
N ALA A 393 -16.46 9.41 17.52
CA ALA A 393 -16.74 10.48 16.55
C ALA A 393 -15.73 11.64 16.65
N THR A 394 -15.34 12.01 17.87
CA THR A 394 -14.32 13.03 18.14
C THR A 394 -12.95 12.61 17.60
N GLU A 395 -12.55 11.36 17.81
CA GLU A 395 -11.27 10.83 17.30
C GLU A 395 -11.26 10.74 15.77
N LEU A 396 -12.36 10.31 15.15
CA LEU A 396 -12.52 10.25 13.70
C LEU A 396 -12.42 11.64 13.06
N LEU A 397 -13.10 12.63 13.66
CA LEU A 397 -13.09 14.01 13.17
C LEU A 397 -11.73 14.67 13.39
N THR A 398 -11.11 14.50 14.56
CA THR A 398 -9.74 14.94 14.83
C THR A 398 -8.77 14.38 13.81
N SER A 399 -8.84 13.07 13.55
CA SER A 399 -7.99 12.38 12.59
C SER A 399 -8.18 12.91 11.17
N ALA A 400 -9.42 13.13 10.76
CA ALA A 400 -9.72 13.71 9.45
C ALA A 400 -9.23 15.17 9.34
N GLY A 401 -9.37 15.97 10.41
CA GLY A 401 -8.84 17.32 10.49
C GLY A 401 -7.32 17.37 10.33
N LEU A 402 -6.60 16.48 11.01
CA LEU A 402 -5.14 16.37 10.90
C LEU A 402 -4.66 15.95 9.50
N LEU A 403 -5.50 15.27 8.72
CA LEU A 403 -5.09 14.59 7.48
C LEU A 403 -5.73 15.16 6.20
N HIS A 404 -6.68 16.11 6.30
CA HIS A 404 -7.49 16.54 5.15
C HIS A 404 -6.65 17.12 4.00
N ASP A 405 -5.54 17.76 4.31
CA ASP A 405 -4.70 18.52 3.37
C ASP A 405 -3.35 17.86 3.04
N LEU A 406 -3.13 16.59 3.44
CA LEU A 406 -1.89 15.85 3.13
C LEU A 406 -1.53 15.83 1.64
N GLY A 407 -2.52 15.93 0.77
CA GLY A 407 -2.35 15.92 -0.67
C GLY A 407 -1.93 17.24 -1.28
N VAL A 408 -1.97 18.37 -0.55
CA VAL A 408 -1.67 19.72 -1.05
C VAL A 408 -0.32 19.82 -1.76
N PRO A 409 0.79 19.30 -1.20
CA PRO A 409 2.08 19.39 -1.84
C PRO A 409 2.23 18.51 -3.10
N ILE A 410 1.30 17.58 -3.34
CA ILE A 410 1.32 16.64 -4.46
C ILE A 410 0.44 17.17 -5.61
N ASP A 411 -0.81 17.56 -5.30
CA ASP A 411 -1.76 18.07 -6.27
C ASP A 411 -2.72 19.05 -5.59
N TYR A 412 -2.42 20.35 -5.67
CA TYR A 412 -3.20 21.41 -5.02
C TYR A 412 -4.68 21.36 -5.40
N ASP A 413 -5.00 21.15 -6.67
CA ASP A 413 -6.38 21.16 -7.15
C ASP A 413 -7.20 19.94 -6.72
N ARG A 414 -6.56 18.80 -6.61
CA ARG A 414 -7.18 17.51 -6.27
C ARG A 414 -6.72 16.96 -4.92
N HIS A 415 -6.09 17.81 -4.05
CA HIS A 415 -5.51 17.35 -2.79
C HIS A 415 -6.49 16.53 -1.93
N HIS A 416 -7.75 16.88 -1.87
CA HIS A 416 -8.78 16.13 -1.15
C HIS A 416 -8.92 14.67 -1.63
N LYS A 417 -8.68 14.40 -2.92
CA LYS A 417 -8.64 13.02 -3.47
C LYS A 417 -7.32 12.34 -3.12
N VAL A 418 -6.23 13.09 -3.18
CA VAL A 418 -4.89 12.59 -2.82
C VAL A 418 -4.80 12.29 -1.34
N SER A 419 -5.28 13.19 -0.47
CA SER A 419 -5.35 12.96 0.99
C SER A 419 -6.14 11.68 1.32
N ARG A 420 -7.31 11.50 0.70
CA ARG A 420 -8.07 10.25 0.84
C ARG A 420 -7.22 9.03 0.50
N ARG A 421 -6.52 9.03 -0.65
CA ARG A 421 -5.69 7.89 -1.06
C ARG A 421 -4.52 7.65 -0.11
N ILE A 422 -3.87 8.70 0.37
CA ILE A 422 -2.81 8.59 1.39
C ILE A 422 -3.36 7.90 2.64
N ILE A 423 -4.54 8.31 3.12
CA ILE A 423 -5.19 7.74 4.30
C ILE A 423 -5.54 6.25 4.08
N GLU A 424 -6.10 5.91 2.92
CA GLU A 424 -6.45 4.53 2.57
C GLU A 424 -5.23 3.61 2.48
N LEU A 425 -4.09 4.11 1.98
CA LEU A 425 -2.87 3.35 1.72
C LEU A 425 -1.89 3.35 2.90
N ALA A 426 -2.12 4.14 3.94
CA ALA A 426 -1.23 4.22 5.10
C ALA A 426 -1.25 2.92 5.94
N ASP A 427 -0.16 2.70 6.67
CA ASP A 427 -0.07 1.65 7.68
C ASP A 427 -0.70 2.12 8.99
N TRP A 428 -1.87 1.63 9.28
CA TRP A 428 -2.66 1.99 10.47
C TRP A 428 -2.48 1.03 11.66
N GLY A 429 -1.65 0.00 11.54
CA GLY A 429 -1.47 -1.01 12.58
C GLY A 429 -2.78 -1.72 12.92
N SER A 430 -3.21 -1.65 14.20
CA SER A 430 -4.41 -2.32 14.70
C SER A 430 -5.72 -1.55 14.46
N ILE A 431 -5.68 -0.36 13.86
CA ILE A 431 -6.90 0.44 13.61
C ILE A 431 -7.83 -0.26 12.61
N ALA A 432 -9.10 -0.35 12.96
CA ALA A 432 -10.09 -1.04 12.15
C ALA A 432 -10.18 -0.47 10.72
N PRO A 433 -10.29 -1.32 9.69
CA PRO A 433 -10.45 -0.87 8.30
C PRO A 433 -11.67 0.04 8.08
N ALA A 434 -12.75 -0.16 8.86
CA ALA A 434 -13.95 0.65 8.79
C ALA A 434 -13.69 2.10 9.23
N ASP A 435 -12.96 2.31 10.33
CA ASP A 435 -12.66 3.65 10.84
C ASP A 435 -11.71 4.41 9.91
N ARG A 436 -10.71 3.72 9.38
CA ARG A 436 -9.84 4.22 8.31
C ARG A 436 -10.61 4.72 7.10
N ALA A 437 -11.58 3.93 6.64
CA ALA A 437 -12.41 4.28 5.49
C ALA A 437 -13.33 5.49 5.80
N ILE A 438 -13.83 5.62 7.03
CA ILE A 438 -14.62 6.78 7.47
C ILE A 438 -13.74 8.03 7.46
N VAL A 439 -12.56 8.01 8.12
CA VAL A 439 -11.61 9.16 8.14
C VAL A 439 -11.22 9.58 6.73
N ALA A 440 -10.90 8.63 5.85
CA ALA A 440 -10.56 8.90 4.46
C ALA A 440 -11.68 9.62 3.70
N ASN A 441 -12.94 9.22 3.91
CA ASN A 441 -14.09 9.85 3.29
C ASN A 441 -14.41 11.23 3.92
N ILE A 442 -14.28 11.41 5.23
CA ILE A 442 -14.42 12.73 5.87
C ILE A 442 -13.41 13.69 5.27
N ALA A 443 -12.13 13.33 5.23
CA ALA A 443 -11.07 14.13 4.63
C ALA A 443 -11.31 14.42 3.14
N ARG A 444 -11.85 13.45 2.37
CA ARG A 444 -12.18 13.67 0.96
C ARG A 444 -13.20 14.78 0.76
N TYR A 445 -14.21 14.89 1.62
CA TYR A 445 -15.34 15.77 1.44
C TYR A 445 -15.22 17.12 2.14
N HIS A 446 -14.04 17.48 2.68
CA HIS A 446 -13.81 18.80 3.28
C HIS A 446 -13.93 19.94 2.24
N ARG A 447 -13.84 19.65 0.93
CA ARG A 447 -14.00 20.64 -0.16
C ARG A 447 -14.58 20.04 -1.44
N LYS A 448 -14.95 20.92 -2.39
CA LYS A 448 -15.50 20.56 -3.72
C LYS A 448 -16.76 19.69 -3.60
N SER A 449 -16.79 18.55 -4.27
CA SER A 449 -17.97 17.69 -4.40
C SER A 449 -18.49 17.19 -3.05
N LEU A 450 -19.80 17.13 -2.91
CA LEU A 450 -20.49 16.49 -1.79
C LEU A 450 -20.49 14.95 -1.97
N PRO A 451 -20.74 14.18 -0.89
CA PRO A 451 -20.93 12.73 -0.98
C PRO A 451 -22.04 12.36 -1.97
N SER A 452 -21.74 11.48 -2.92
CA SER A 452 -22.64 11.07 -4.00
C SER A 452 -22.63 9.55 -4.18
N GLU A 453 -23.71 9.00 -4.70
CA GLU A 453 -23.84 7.59 -5.07
C GLU A 453 -22.88 7.15 -6.17
N THR A 454 -22.38 8.10 -6.96
CA THR A 454 -21.35 7.83 -7.98
C THR A 454 -19.95 7.65 -7.40
N HIS A 455 -19.77 7.92 -6.10
CA HIS A 455 -18.48 7.81 -5.43
C HIS A 455 -18.29 6.42 -4.80
N ALA A 456 -17.59 5.53 -5.49
CA ALA A 456 -17.41 4.13 -5.08
C ALA A 456 -16.90 3.96 -3.65
N SER A 457 -15.92 4.76 -3.20
CA SER A 457 -15.39 4.68 -1.82
C SER A 457 -16.42 5.06 -0.74
N PHE A 458 -17.32 5.99 -1.06
CA PHE A 458 -18.42 6.35 -0.18
C PHE A 458 -19.51 5.28 -0.16
N MET A 459 -19.86 4.75 -1.34
CA MET A 459 -20.87 3.71 -1.47
C MET A 459 -20.45 2.36 -0.89
N ALA A 460 -19.15 2.11 -0.77
CA ALA A 460 -18.63 0.92 -0.07
C ALA A 460 -18.85 0.95 1.45
N LEU A 461 -19.14 2.13 2.03
CA LEU A 461 -19.46 2.26 3.46
C LEU A 461 -20.88 1.76 3.77
N PRO A 462 -21.12 1.13 4.94
CA PRO A 462 -22.45 0.87 5.45
C PRO A 462 -23.29 2.14 5.57
N LEU A 463 -24.63 2.01 5.49
CA LEU A 463 -25.54 3.17 5.49
C LEU A 463 -25.33 4.10 6.70
N LYS A 464 -25.22 3.55 7.92
CA LYS A 464 -24.92 4.32 9.15
C LYS A 464 -23.58 5.09 9.01
N ALA A 465 -22.53 4.45 8.50
CA ALA A 465 -21.22 5.11 8.31
C ALA A 465 -21.30 6.25 7.27
N ARG A 466 -22.14 6.12 6.23
CA ARG A 466 -22.39 7.23 5.28
C ARG A 466 -23.05 8.43 5.94
N GLN A 467 -23.93 8.22 6.91
CA GLN A 467 -24.55 9.31 7.70
C GLN A 467 -23.49 10.00 8.59
N VAL A 468 -22.66 9.22 9.28
CA VAL A 468 -21.51 9.74 10.05
C VAL A 468 -20.62 10.59 9.17
N VAL A 469 -20.23 10.11 7.99
CA VAL A 469 -19.39 10.87 7.04
C VAL A 469 -20.07 12.18 6.62
N ARG A 470 -21.37 12.21 6.35
CA ARG A 470 -22.09 13.44 5.97
C ARG A 470 -22.03 14.49 7.07
N ILE A 471 -22.25 14.09 8.33
CA ILE A 471 -22.20 15.00 9.49
C ILE A 471 -20.76 15.48 9.71
N LEU A 472 -19.81 14.56 9.92
CA LEU A 472 -18.44 14.92 10.29
C LEU A 472 -17.70 15.65 9.16
N ALA A 473 -17.91 15.29 7.89
CA ALA A 473 -17.36 16.04 6.78
C ALA A 473 -18.01 17.44 6.66
N GLY A 474 -19.31 17.57 6.95
CA GLY A 474 -19.97 18.87 6.99
C GLY A 474 -19.39 19.80 8.04
N ILE A 475 -19.10 19.26 9.21
CA ILE A 475 -18.42 19.99 10.32
C ILE A 475 -17.00 20.38 9.89
N LEU A 476 -16.22 19.44 9.36
CA LEU A 476 -14.84 19.69 8.91
C LEU A 476 -14.79 20.77 7.81
N ARG A 477 -15.77 20.80 6.90
CA ARG A 477 -15.88 21.83 5.84
C ARG A 477 -15.97 23.23 6.41
N ILE A 478 -16.80 23.42 7.44
CA ILE A 478 -16.96 24.72 8.10
C ILE A 478 -15.67 25.10 8.81
N ALA A 479 -15.11 24.20 9.60
CA ALA A 479 -13.87 24.43 10.36
C ALA A 479 -12.69 24.82 9.45
N ASP A 480 -12.47 24.07 8.34
CA ASP A 480 -11.47 24.41 7.32
C ASP A 480 -11.78 25.77 6.63
N GLY A 481 -13.06 26.10 6.48
CA GLY A 481 -13.48 27.43 6.00
C GLY A 481 -13.11 28.55 6.95
N LEU A 482 -13.20 28.32 8.28
CA LEU A 482 -12.91 29.31 9.31
C LEU A 482 -11.41 29.56 9.55
N ASP A 483 -10.53 28.79 8.96
CA ASP A 483 -9.09 29.08 8.87
C ASP A 483 -8.60 29.12 7.41
N ARG A 484 -9.41 29.70 6.53
CA ARG A 484 -9.12 29.81 5.08
C ARG A 484 -7.82 30.54 4.79
N ALA A 485 -7.47 31.49 5.61
CA ALA A 485 -6.26 32.30 5.48
C ALA A 485 -5.01 31.59 6.04
N HIS A 486 -5.14 30.43 6.68
CA HIS A 486 -4.09 29.71 7.41
C HIS A 486 -3.40 30.57 8.48
N ALA A 487 -4.12 31.55 9.02
CA ALA A 487 -3.61 32.51 9.98
C ALA A 487 -4.01 32.20 11.43
N GLN A 488 -4.85 31.17 11.64
CA GLN A 488 -5.34 30.72 12.94
C GLN A 488 -6.00 31.85 13.76
N THR A 489 -6.66 32.78 13.06
CA THR A 489 -7.28 33.95 13.68
C THR A 489 -8.57 33.63 14.43
N THR A 490 -9.28 32.56 14.06
CA THR A 490 -10.47 32.08 14.76
C THR A 490 -10.04 31.34 16.03
N SER A 491 -10.16 31.98 17.19
CA SER A 491 -9.72 31.42 18.47
C SER A 491 -10.72 30.45 19.12
N GLY A 492 -11.99 30.49 18.71
CA GLY A 492 -13.05 29.65 19.23
C GLY A 492 -14.32 29.69 18.42
N ILE A 493 -15.26 28.81 18.75
CA ILE A 493 -16.58 28.73 18.11
C ILE A 493 -17.62 28.65 19.21
N ARG A 494 -18.74 29.34 19.04
CA ARG A 494 -19.98 29.14 19.82
C ARG A 494 -21.15 28.94 18.88
N VAL A 495 -22.03 28.00 19.23
CA VAL A 495 -23.18 27.67 18.42
C VAL A 495 -24.47 27.95 19.17
N ARG A 496 -25.38 28.69 18.54
CA ARG A 496 -26.76 28.81 18.99
C ARG A 496 -27.67 27.98 18.10
N VAL A 497 -28.32 27.02 18.68
CA VAL A 497 -29.25 26.10 18.02
C VAL A 497 -30.67 26.64 18.13
N ALA A 498 -31.36 26.79 16.99
CA ALA A 498 -32.78 27.13 16.90
C ALA A 498 -33.54 26.01 16.14
N PRO A 499 -34.87 25.92 16.19
CA PRO A 499 -35.63 24.83 15.57
C PRO A 499 -35.36 24.66 14.07
N SER A 500 -35.19 25.75 13.31
CA SER A 500 -34.97 25.72 11.85
C SER A 500 -33.61 26.27 11.42
N SER A 501 -32.78 26.76 12.35
CA SER A 501 -31.51 27.42 12.03
C SER A 501 -30.42 27.09 13.04
N LEU A 502 -29.18 27.29 12.60
CA LEU A 502 -27.96 27.15 13.38
C LEU A 502 -27.13 28.43 13.18
N HIS A 503 -26.75 29.08 14.25
CA HIS A 503 -25.95 30.30 14.20
C HIS A 503 -24.57 30.00 14.80
N ILE A 504 -23.52 30.09 13.99
CA ILE A 504 -22.13 29.86 14.37
C ILE A 504 -21.45 31.21 14.55
N ALA A 505 -21.02 31.51 15.77
CA ALA A 505 -20.21 32.68 16.10
C ALA A 505 -18.73 32.23 16.15
N ALA A 506 -17.88 32.82 15.29
CA ALA A 506 -16.45 32.52 15.22
C ALA A 506 -15.67 33.63 15.95
N GLU A 507 -15.14 33.30 17.13
CA GLU A 507 -14.39 34.24 17.97
C GLU A 507 -13.05 34.58 17.36
N GLY A 508 -12.64 35.85 17.40
CA GLY A 508 -11.40 36.34 16.80
C GLY A 508 -11.42 36.49 15.28
N ALA A 509 -12.43 35.95 14.60
CA ALA A 509 -12.58 36.09 13.17
C ALA A 509 -13.02 37.50 12.78
N ARG A 510 -12.43 38.07 11.71
CA ARG A 510 -12.76 39.41 11.24
C ARG A 510 -14.11 39.45 10.52
N ALA A 511 -14.95 40.40 10.85
CA ALA A 511 -16.24 40.62 10.19
C ALA A 511 -16.07 40.79 8.69
N GLY A 512 -16.85 40.03 7.89
CA GLY A 512 -16.73 40.03 6.42
C GLY A 512 -15.40 39.54 5.88
N GLY A 513 -14.52 38.96 6.75
CA GLY A 513 -13.25 38.40 6.37
C GLY A 513 -13.36 37.12 5.52
N PRO A 514 -12.25 36.65 4.95
CA PRO A 514 -12.24 35.46 4.09
C PRO A 514 -12.71 34.22 4.82
N ASP A 515 -12.40 34.08 6.11
CA ASP A 515 -12.72 32.92 6.95
C ASP A 515 -14.23 32.80 7.18
N ILE A 516 -14.91 33.91 7.57
CA ILE A 516 -16.38 33.94 7.73
C ILE A 516 -17.08 33.60 6.42
N ARG A 517 -16.67 34.23 5.30
CA ARG A 517 -17.27 33.94 4.00
C ARG A 517 -17.03 32.49 3.55
N ALA A 518 -15.85 31.93 3.82
CA ALA A 518 -15.54 30.58 3.45
C ALA A 518 -16.26 29.56 4.35
N GLY A 519 -16.32 29.79 5.66
CA GLY A 519 -17.09 28.97 6.60
C GLY A 519 -18.57 28.90 6.19
N LEU A 520 -19.18 30.05 5.86
CA LEU A 520 -20.56 30.09 5.40
C LEU A 520 -20.75 29.33 4.05
N ARG A 521 -19.91 29.58 3.06
CA ARG A 521 -20.01 28.84 1.77
C ARG A 521 -19.86 27.34 1.91
N LYS A 522 -19.07 26.89 2.88
CA LYS A 522 -18.81 25.46 3.13
C LYS A 522 -19.82 24.79 4.06
N SER A 523 -20.86 25.51 4.51
CA SER A 523 -21.89 24.97 5.41
C SER A 523 -22.95 24.12 4.70
N ASP A 524 -22.91 24.05 3.37
CA ASP A 524 -23.87 23.36 2.51
C ASP A 524 -24.15 21.90 2.90
N LEU A 525 -23.08 21.12 3.14
CA LEU A 525 -23.20 19.71 3.49
C LEU A 525 -23.82 19.50 4.87
N LEU A 526 -23.38 20.27 5.88
CA LEU A 526 -23.94 20.15 7.22
C LEU A 526 -25.39 20.62 7.24
N SER A 527 -25.70 21.76 6.61
CA SER A 527 -27.06 22.29 6.49
C SER A 527 -28.03 21.24 5.90
N ALA A 528 -27.63 20.58 4.82
CA ALA A 528 -28.40 19.50 4.22
C ALA A 528 -28.54 18.28 5.15
N ALA A 529 -27.47 17.89 5.84
CA ALA A 529 -27.47 16.73 6.72
C ALA A 529 -28.37 16.89 7.94
N ILE A 530 -28.34 18.08 8.59
CA ILE A 530 -29.14 18.37 9.78
C ILE A 530 -30.52 19.01 9.46
N ARG A 531 -30.77 19.38 8.18
CA ARG A 531 -31.98 20.08 7.72
C ARG A 531 -32.25 21.39 8.44
N ARG A 532 -31.21 22.18 8.67
CA ARG A 532 -31.28 23.51 9.29
C ARG A 532 -30.47 24.53 8.46
N LYS A 533 -30.96 25.76 8.38
CA LYS A 533 -30.21 26.84 7.76
C LYS A 533 -29.03 27.23 8.65
N ILE A 534 -27.82 27.33 8.08
CA ILE A 534 -26.63 27.70 8.85
C ILE A 534 -26.23 29.14 8.49
N THR A 535 -25.91 29.92 9.50
CA THR A 535 -25.28 31.22 9.39
C THR A 535 -23.96 31.23 10.14
N VAL A 536 -22.98 31.96 9.63
CA VAL A 536 -21.67 32.14 10.24
C VAL A 536 -21.39 33.63 10.36
N ALA A 537 -21.05 34.09 11.54
CA ALA A 537 -20.78 35.49 11.89
C ALA A 537 -19.55 35.58 12.81
N PRO A 538 -18.91 36.75 12.95
CA PRO A 538 -17.93 36.99 14.00
C PRO A 538 -18.58 36.81 15.37
N GLY A 539 -17.79 36.27 16.35
CA GLY A 539 -18.20 36.13 17.74
C GLY A 539 -18.00 37.41 18.55
#